data_410fc6f55c8fc9336851f72953e8443e
#
_entry.id   410fc6f55c8fc9336851f72953e8443e
#
_cell.length_a   1.000
_cell.length_b   1.000
_cell.length_c   1.000
_cell.angle_alpha   90.00
_cell.angle_beta   90.00
_cell.angle_gamma   90.00
#
_symmetry.space_group_name_H-M   'P 1'
#
loop_
_entity.id
_entity.type
_entity.pdbx_description
1 polymer ?
#
loop_
_entity_poly.entity_id
_entity_poly.type
_entity_poly.pdbx_seq_one_letter_code
_entity_poly.pdbx_strand_id
1 'polypeptide(L)'
;MLASLNSLLDFQGWSDCKVKNIKTQRQTYCAEEKELTKSEYLRLLEAAKDRPQLHLILETICGTGVRVSELRFFNAEAVKRGEITVSCKSKTRTILLPSKLKKMLLDHAKKNGILSGAIFITRNGKPLDRSNIWAQMKSLCEAAGVKASKVFPHNLRKLFARTFYGIEKEIAKLADILGHSSIDTTRIYIMTTGTEHRRKIERLGLVV
;
A
#
# COMPACT_ATOMS: atom_id res chain seq x y z
N MET A 1 -22.14 11.94 -4.99
CA MET A 1 -23.22 12.90 -4.75
C MET A 1 -23.61 13.67 -6.01
N LEU A 2 -22.75 14.44 -6.65
CA LEU A 2 -23.10 15.22 -7.88
C LEU A 2 -23.51 14.34 -9.07
N ALA A 3 -22.83 13.21 -9.29
CA ALA A 3 -23.21 12.26 -10.34
C ALA A 3 -24.62 11.69 -10.13
N SER A 4 -24.95 11.33 -8.88
CA SER A 4 -26.30 10.82 -8.55
C SER A 4 -27.38 11.89 -8.71
N LEU A 5 -27.06 13.15 -8.36
CA LEU A 5 -27.98 14.28 -8.59
C LEU A 5 -28.22 14.49 -10.09
N ASN A 6 -27.15 14.54 -10.89
CA ASN A 6 -27.28 14.72 -12.34
C ASN A 6 -28.01 13.56 -13.03
N SER A 7 -27.83 12.33 -12.53
CA SER A 7 -28.62 11.17 -13.01
C SER A 7 -30.10 11.29 -12.66
N LEU A 8 -30.45 11.83 -11.50
CA LEU A 8 -31.82 12.09 -11.11
C LEU A 8 -32.44 13.19 -11.99
N LEU A 9 -31.70 14.30 -12.25
CA LEU A 9 -32.14 15.37 -13.12
C LEU A 9 -32.36 14.86 -14.54
N ASP A 10 -31.51 13.99 -15.07
CA ASP A 10 -31.70 13.33 -16.36
C ASP A 10 -32.97 12.48 -16.39
N PHE A 11 -33.21 11.70 -15.38
CA PHE A 11 -34.38 10.84 -15.26
C PHE A 11 -35.68 11.64 -15.23
N GLN A 12 -35.68 12.84 -14.62
CA GLN A 12 -36.80 13.76 -14.55
C GLN A 12 -36.96 14.64 -15.84
N GLY A 13 -36.08 14.46 -16.84
CA GLY A 13 -36.09 15.28 -18.05
C GLY A 13 -35.56 16.70 -17.90
N TRP A 14 -34.94 17.02 -16.76
CA TRP A 14 -34.35 18.35 -16.44
C TRP A 14 -32.86 18.39 -16.71
N SER A 15 -32.44 17.94 -17.90
CA SER A 15 -31.05 17.87 -18.31
C SER A 15 -30.34 19.22 -18.37
N ASP A 16 -31.05 20.29 -18.58
CA ASP A 16 -30.60 21.70 -18.57
C ASP A 16 -30.24 22.19 -17.15
N CYS A 17 -30.84 21.60 -16.13
CA CYS A 17 -30.56 21.88 -14.71
C CYS A 17 -29.33 21.18 -14.16
N LYS A 18 -28.61 20.43 -14.99
CA LYS A 18 -27.41 19.71 -14.52
C LYS A 18 -26.34 20.63 -13.96
N VAL A 19 -25.84 20.24 -12.79
CA VAL A 19 -24.78 20.98 -12.10
C VAL A 19 -23.42 20.54 -12.65
N LYS A 20 -22.64 21.49 -13.13
CA LYS A 20 -21.26 21.25 -13.59
C LYS A 20 -20.31 21.25 -12.41
N ASN A 21 -19.39 20.26 -12.39
CA ASN A 21 -18.30 20.27 -11.41
C ASN A 21 -17.39 21.47 -11.64
N ILE A 22 -17.15 22.25 -10.60
CA ILE A 22 -16.08 23.25 -10.62
C ILE A 22 -14.75 22.50 -10.73
N LYS A 23 -13.98 22.78 -11.76
CA LYS A 23 -12.62 22.25 -11.92
C LYS A 23 -11.70 22.94 -10.90
N THR A 24 -11.59 22.36 -9.71
CA THR A 24 -10.61 22.81 -8.72
C THR A 24 -9.23 22.24 -9.02
N GLN A 25 -8.18 22.95 -8.61
CA GLN A 25 -6.83 22.42 -8.67
C GLN A 25 -6.77 21.06 -7.96
N ARG A 26 -6.17 20.05 -8.61
CA ARG A 26 -5.94 18.76 -7.95
C ARG A 26 -5.11 18.97 -6.69
N GLN A 27 -5.45 18.24 -5.63
CA GLN A 27 -4.67 18.25 -4.39
C GLN A 27 -3.19 17.97 -4.72
N THR A 28 -2.33 18.91 -4.36
CA THR A 28 -0.89 18.87 -4.69
C THR A 28 -0.07 18.31 -3.54
N TYR A 29 -0.56 18.44 -2.30
CA TYR A 29 0.16 18.08 -1.09
C TYR A 29 -0.65 17.12 -0.24
N CYS A 30 0.06 16.22 0.48
CA CYS A 30 -0.56 15.38 1.49
C CYS A 30 -0.37 15.98 2.89
N ALA A 31 -1.27 15.61 3.81
CA ALA A 31 -1.13 15.98 5.21
C ALA A 31 -0.02 15.13 5.85
N GLU A 32 0.99 15.77 6.42
CA GLU A 32 2.16 15.14 7.05
C GLU A 32 1.74 14.17 8.18
N GLU A 33 0.70 14.53 8.91
CA GLU A 33 0.19 13.74 10.04
C GLU A 33 -0.39 12.37 9.66
N LYS A 34 -0.73 12.16 8.38
CA LYS A 34 -1.35 10.91 7.89
C LYS A 34 -0.36 9.95 7.26
N GLU A 35 0.89 10.34 7.08
CA GLU A 35 1.89 9.56 6.38
C GLU A 35 2.80 8.79 7.32
N LEU A 36 3.00 7.50 7.01
CA LEU A 36 3.94 6.64 7.71
C LEU A 36 5.36 6.93 7.18
N THR A 37 6.29 7.23 8.08
CA THR A 37 7.70 7.40 7.76
C THR A 37 8.47 6.09 7.80
N LYS A 38 9.65 6.04 7.19
CA LYS A 38 10.53 4.85 7.26
C LYS A 38 10.97 4.55 8.69
N SER A 39 11.26 5.56 9.51
CA SER A 39 11.62 5.37 10.92
C SER A 39 10.46 4.82 11.75
N GLU A 40 9.22 5.29 11.52
CA GLU A 40 8.02 4.74 12.16
C GLU A 40 7.79 3.29 11.76
N TYR A 41 7.99 2.96 10.47
CA TYR A 41 7.90 1.58 9.98
C TYR A 41 8.93 0.66 10.65
N LEU A 42 10.17 1.09 10.82
CA LEU A 42 11.20 0.29 11.50
C LEU A 42 10.84 0.03 12.97
N ARG A 43 10.26 1.02 13.67
CA ARG A 43 9.75 0.82 15.04
C ARG A 43 8.58 -0.17 15.08
N LEU A 44 7.70 -0.16 14.09
CA LEU A 44 6.63 -1.16 13.98
C LEU A 44 7.19 -2.57 13.76
N LEU A 45 8.25 -2.72 12.96
CA LEU A 45 8.92 -4.01 12.78
C LEU A 45 9.54 -4.50 14.09
N GLU A 46 10.21 -3.63 14.84
CA GLU A 46 10.78 -3.99 16.15
C GLU A 46 9.69 -4.40 17.14
N ALA A 47 8.57 -3.67 17.20
CA ALA A 47 7.43 -4.02 18.03
C ALA A 47 6.75 -5.35 17.62
N ALA A 48 6.95 -5.78 16.38
CA ALA A 48 6.39 -7.01 15.85
C ALA A 48 7.35 -8.23 15.93
N LYS A 49 8.55 -8.10 16.51
CA LYS A 49 9.57 -9.16 16.51
C LYS A 49 9.12 -10.49 17.14
N ASP A 50 8.29 -10.41 18.19
CA ASP A 50 7.72 -11.57 18.86
C ASP A 50 6.46 -12.13 18.18
N ARG A 51 6.06 -11.52 17.06
CA ARG A 51 4.93 -11.93 16.22
C ARG A 51 5.39 -12.18 14.78
N PRO A 52 6.08 -13.29 14.52
CA PRO A 52 6.82 -13.51 13.27
C PRO A 52 5.94 -13.42 12.01
N GLN A 53 4.71 -13.89 12.06
CA GLN A 53 3.79 -13.76 10.92
C GLN A 53 3.39 -12.31 10.65
N LEU A 54 3.08 -11.53 11.70
CA LEU A 54 2.74 -10.12 11.55
C LEU A 54 3.93 -9.31 11.03
N HIS A 55 5.12 -9.54 11.59
CA HIS A 55 6.37 -8.94 11.13
C HIS A 55 6.58 -9.19 9.62
N LEU A 56 6.41 -10.44 9.20
CA LEU A 56 6.57 -10.85 7.81
C LEU A 56 5.49 -10.23 6.89
N ILE A 57 4.26 -10.05 7.37
CA ILE A 57 3.20 -9.33 6.64
C ILE A 57 3.59 -7.87 6.42
N LEU A 58 4.10 -7.18 7.45
CA LEU A 58 4.54 -5.80 7.34
C LEU A 58 5.66 -5.67 6.29
N GLU A 59 6.67 -6.55 6.35
CA GLU A 59 7.76 -6.58 5.37
C GLU A 59 7.28 -6.93 3.95
N THR A 60 6.33 -7.86 3.82
CA THR A 60 5.77 -8.24 2.52
C THR A 60 5.05 -7.06 1.87
N ILE A 61 4.18 -6.36 2.60
CA ILE A 61 3.45 -5.21 2.05
C ILE A 61 4.41 -4.07 1.73
N CYS A 62 5.35 -3.77 2.63
CA CYS A 62 6.28 -2.66 2.45
C CYS A 62 7.41 -2.96 1.45
N GLY A 63 7.78 -4.23 1.27
CA GLY A 63 8.84 -4.64 0.34
C GLY A 63 8.38 -4.92 -1.09
N THR A 64 7.07 -5.10 -1.31
CA THR A 64 6.51 -5.43 -2.63
C THR A 64 5.38 -4.51 -3.08
N GLY A 65 4.87 -3.69 -2.19
CA GLY A 65 3.74 -2.81 -2.47
C GLY A 65 2.42 -3.55 -2.72
N VAL A 66 2.26 -4.80 -2.30
CA VAL A 66 1.01 -5.55 -2.47
C VAL A 66 -0.15 -4.99 -1.66
N ARG A 67 -1.38 -5.22 -2.11
CA ARG A 67 -2.57 -4.95 -1.29
C ARG A 67 -2.73 -6.05 -0.25
N VAL A 68 -3.28 -5.72 0.91
CA VAL A 68 -3.53 -6.73 1.96
C VAL A 68 -4.40 -7.89 1.46
N SER A 69 -5.36 -7.64 0.59
CA SER A 69 -6.20 -8.68 -0.02
C SER A 69 -5.45 -9.61 -0.97
N GLU A 70 -4.27 -9.20 -1.43
CA GLU A 70 -3.41 -9.96 -2.34
C GLU A 70 -2.45 -10.90 -1.61
N LEU A 71 -2.31 -10.77 -0.29
CA LEU A 71 -1.49 -11.68 0.53
C LEU A 71 -1.93 -13.14 0.41
N ARG A 72 -3.18 -13.41 0.09
CA ARG A 72 -3.71 -14.76 -0.18
C ARG A 72 -3.04 -15.48 -1.36
N PHE A 73 -2.42 -14.74 -2.27
CA PHE A 73 -1.70 -15.30 -3.42
C PHE A 73 -0.26 -15.71 -3.09
N PHE A 74 0.22 -15.38 -1.88
CA PHE A 74 1.53 -15.81 -1.40
C PHE A 74 1.44 -17.24 -0.91
N ASN A 75 1.53 -18.19 -1.84
CA ASN A 75 1.61 -19.61 -1.55
C ASN A 75 3.07 -20.11 -1.63
N ALA A 76 3.35 -21.25 -1.00
CA ALA A 76 4.69 -21.80 -0.91
C ALA A 76 5.32 -22.05 -2.29
N GLU A 77 4.54 -22.46 -3.27
CA GLU A 77 4.98 -22.75 -4.63
C GLU A 77 5.39 -21.47 -5.38
N ALA A 78 4.55 -20.44 -5.31
CA ALA A 78 4.83 -19.14 -5.94
C ALA A 78 6.05 -18.47 -5.31
N VAL A 79 6.17 -18.53 -3.98
CA VAL A 79 7.34 -17.99 -3.27
C VAL A 79 8.61 -18.76 -3.62
N LYS A 80 8.57 -20.07 -3.79
CA LYS A 80 9.73 -20.87 -4.28
C LYS A 80 10.19 -20.41 -5.66
N ARG A 81 9.28 -20.08 -6.57
CA ARG A 81 9.64 -19.48 -7.88
C ARG A 81 10.20 -18.07 -7.75
N GLY A 82 9.82 -17.33 -6.72
CA GLY A 82 10.22 -15.92 -6.51
C GLY A 82 9.28 -14.91 -7.18
N GLU A 83 8.16 -15.37 -7.71
CA GLU A 83 7.19 -14.59 -8.46
C GLU A 83 5.77 -14.91 -7.98
N ILE A 84 5.01 -13.88 -7.66
CA ILE A 84 3.62 -13.99 -7.24
C ILE A 84 2.72 -13.44 -8.33
N THR A 85 1.92 -14.28 -8.94
CA THR A 85 0.89 -13.86 -9.88
C THR A 85 -0.37 -13.46 -9.13
N VAL A 86 -0.77 -12.20 -9.28
CA VAL A 86 -1.97 -11.64 -8.67
C VAL A 86 -2.99 -11.37 -9.76
N SER A 87 -4.15 -12.02 -9.67
CA SER A 87 -5.29 -11.76 -10.55
C SER A 87 -6.40 -11.04 -9.78
N CYS A 88 -6.82 -9.88 -10.28
CA CYS A 88 -7.88 -9.07 -9.67
C CYS A 88 -8.65 -8.30 -10.75
N LYS A 89 -9.97 -8.46 -10.79
CA LYS A 89 -10.89 -7.73 -11.69
C LYS A 89 -10.38 -7.69 -13.14
N SER A 90 -10.17 -8.84 -13.76
CA SER A 90 -9.71 -9.00 -15.16
C SER A 90 -8.31 -8.46 -15.46
N LYS A 91 -7.51 -8.13 -14.44
CA LYS A 91 -6.10 -7.74 -14.59
C LYS A 91 -5.22 -8.70 -13.82
N THR A 92 -4.17 -9.17 -14.49
CA THR A 92 -3.14 -10.01 -13.90
C THR A 92 -1.82 -9.24 -13.90
N ARG A 93 -1.10 -9.30 -12.78
CA ARG A 93 0.25 -8.79 -12.69
C ARG A 93 1.15 -9.74 -11.92
N THR A 94 2.42 -9.70 -12.24
CA THR A 94 3.46 -10.46 -11.54
C THR A 94 4.18 -9.54 -10.55
N ILE A 95 4.39 -10.02 -9.34
CA ILE A 95 5.14 -9.37 -8.29
C ILE A 95 6.43 -10.14 -8.10
N LEU A 96 7.56 -9.48 -8.31
CA LEU A 96 8.88 -10.04 -8.07
C LEU A 96 9.22 -9.92 -6.58
N LEU A 97 9.73 -11.02 -6.00
CA LEU A 97 10.11 -11.04 -4.60
C LEU A 97 11.59 -10.68 -4.44
N PRO A 98 11.93 -9.70 -3.57
CA PRO A 98 13.31 -9.51 -3.15
C PRO A 98 13.86 -10.79 -2.51
N SER A 99 15.11 -11.17 -2.83
CA SER A 99 15.72 -12.43 -2.39
C SER A 99 15.67 -12.63 -0.87
N LYS A 100 15.90 -11.56 -0.11
CA LYS A 100 15.80 -11.60 1.36
C LYS A 100 14.37 -11.94 1.82
N LEU A 101 13.36 -11.29 1.24
CA LEU A 101 11.95 -11.54 1.58
C LEU A 101 11.54 -12.97 1.18
N LYS A 102 11.95 -13.43 -0.01
CA LYS A 102 11.72 -14.82 -0.43
C LYS A 102 12.24 -15.81 0.60
N LYS A 103 13.50 -15.65 1.06
CA LYS A 103 14.10 -16.50 2.10
C LYS A 103 13.28 -16.49 3.38
N MET A 104 12.91 -15.30 3.86
CA MET A 104 12.12 -15.16 5.10
C MET A 104 10.75 -15.84 5.01
N LEU A 105 10.08 -15.71 3.86
CA LEU A 105 8.79 -16.38 3.59
C LEU A 105 8.93 -17.91 3.60
N LEU A 106 9.99 -18.44 2.99
CA LEU A 106 10.25 -19.89 2.95
C LEU A 106 10.62 -20.42 4.34
N ASP A 107 11.44 -19.70 5.10
CA ASP A 107 11.81 -20.06 6.46
C ASP A 107 10.58 -20.06 7.38
N HIS A 108 9.68 -19.08 7.23
CA HIS A 108 8.41 -19.04 7.94
C HIS A 108 7.52 -20.23 7.58
N ALA A 109 7.36 -20.54 6.29
CA ALA A 109 6.60 -21.69 5.83
C ALA A 109 7.14 -23.00 6.41
N LYS A 110 8.47 -23.19 6.37
CA LYS A 110 9.14 -24.37 6.93
C LYS A 110 8.90 -24.49 8.44
N LYS A 111 9.08 -23.41 9.21
CA LYS A 111 8.86 -23.38 10.67
C LYS A 111 7.42 -23.73 11.07
N ASN A 112 6.45 -23.42 10.24
CA ASN A 112 5.03 -23.67 10.50
C ASN A 112 4.49 -24.93 9.78
N GLY A 113 5.37 -25.76 9.19
CA GLY A 113 4.97 -26.99 8.51
C GLY A 113 4.14 -26.77 7.23
N ILE A 114 4.21 -25.58 6.62
CA ILE A 114 3.46 -25.25 5.41
C ILE A 114 4.24 -25.73 4.19
N LEU A 115 3.92 -26.93 3.72
CA LEU A 115 4.57 -27.53 2.55
C LEU A 115 4.00 -27.00 1.23
N SER A 116 2.71 -26.66 1.21
CA SER A 116 1.97 -26.17 0.05
C SER A 116 0.87 -25.20 0.47
N GLY A 117 0.37 -24.40 -0.49
CA GLY A 117 -0.72 -23.46 -0.27
C GLY A 117 -0.31 -22.16 0.41
N ALA A 118 -1.28 -21.45 0.97
CA ALA A 118 -1.10 -20.09 1.50
C ALA A 118 -0.13 -20.05 2.68
N ILE A 119 0.81 -19.10 2.67
CA ILE A 119 1.79 -18.90 3.75
C ILE A 119 1.18 -18.14 4.93
N PHE A 120 0.32 -17.16 4.65
CA PHE A 120 -0.32 -16.36 5.68
C PHE A 120 -1.65 -16.97 6.09
N ILE A 121 -1.64 -17.79 7.14
CA ILE A 121 -2.79 -18.53 7.63
C ILE A 121 -3.06 -18.25 9.11
N THR A 122 -4.31 -18.45 9.51
CA THR A 122 -4.72 -18.48 10.93
C THR A 122 -4.22 -19.77 11.59
N ARG A 123 -4.33 -19.86 12.93
CA ARG A 123 -4.05 -21.10 13.67
C ARG A 123 -4.87 -22.32 13.17
N ASN A 124 -6.04 -22.05 12.58
CA ASN A 124 -6.93 -23.08 12.04
C ASN A 124 -6.69 -23.36 10.54
N GLY A 125 -5.54 -22.94 9.98
CA GLY A 125 -5.18 -23.17 8.58
C GLY A 125 -5.94 -22.34 7.54
N LYS A 126 -6.85 -21.43 7.95
CA LYS A 126 -7.60 -20.57 7.03
C LYS A 126 -6.76 -19.34 6.63
N PRO A 127 -6.91 -18.81 5.40
CA PRO A 127 -6.26 -17.54 5.02
C PRO A 127 -6.61 -16.42 6.00
N LEU A 128 -5.64 -15.54 6.25
CA LEU A 128 -5.85 -14.38 7.13
C LEU A 128 -6.85 -13.41 6.52
N ASP A 129 -7.79 -12.97 7.35
CA ASP A 129 -8.73 -11.91 7.00
C ASP A 129 -8.08 -10.53 7.15
N ARG A 130 -8.53 -9.60 6.30
CA ARG A 130 -8.08 -8.21 6.29
C ARG A 130 -8.29 -7.51 7.63
N SER A 131 -9.44 -7.73 8.28
CA SER A 131 -9.79 -7.10 9.55
C SER A 131 -8.87 -7.57 10.67
N ASN A 132 -8.53 -8.87 10.67
CA ASN A 132 -7.60 -9.45 11.63
C ASN A 132 -6.19 -8.84 11.47
N ILE A 133 -5.68 -8.75 10.23
CA ILE A 133 -4.38 -8.11 9.97
C ILE A 133 -4.37 -6.67 10.47
N TRP A 134 -5.44 -5.92 10.18
CA TRP A 134 -5.56 -4.54 10.62
C TRP A 134 -5.58 -4.39 12.14
N ALA A 135 -6.37 -5.21 12.84
CA ALA A 135 -6.42 -5.22 14.29
C ALA A 135 -5.05 -5.53 14.92
N GLN A 136 -4.36 -6.55 14.38
CA GLN A 136 -2.99 -6.89 14.81
C GLN A 136 -1.99 -5.75 14.56
N MET A 137 -2.08 -5.05 13.43
CA MET A 137 -1.25 -3.88 13.15
C MET A 137 -1.50 -2.76 14.15
N LYS A 138 -2.77 -2.52 14.52
CA LYS A 138 -3.15 -1.49 15.51
C LYS A 138 -2.58 -1.79 16.90
N SER A 139 -2.53 -3.06 17.30
CA SER A 139 -1.97 -3.44 18.61
C SER A 139 -0.47 -3.20 18.75
N LEU A 140 0.26 -2.89 17.66
CA LEU A 140 1.67 -2.52 17.70
C LEU A 140 1.89 -1.03 17.99
N CYS A 141 0.86 -0.19 17.81
CA CYS A 141 1.01 1.26 17.77
C CYS A 141 1.61 1.85 19.05
N GLU A 142 1.14 1.38 20.20
CA GLU A 142 1.60 1.84 21.51
C GLU A 142 3.09 1.48 21.73
N ALA A 143 3.43 0.21 21.60
CA ALA A 143 4.81 -0.27 21.74
C ALA A 143 5.79 0.36 20.74
N ALA A 144 5.32 0.67 19.53
CA ALA A 144 6.13 1.31 18.50
C ALA A 144 6.22 2.85 18.64
N GLY A 145 5.42 3.47 19.51
CA GLY A 145 5.29 4.92 19.60
C GLY A 145 4.84 5.56 18.28
N VAL A 146 3.89 4.92 17.58
CA VAL A 146 3.37 5.39 16.29
C VAL A 146 1.87 5.67 16.38
N LYS A 147 1.44 6.83 15.90
CA LYS A 147 0.01 7.20 15.90
C LYS A 147 -0.81 6.15 15.16
N ALA A 148 -1.86 5.64 15.81
CA ALA A 148 -2.73 4.61 15.24
C ALA A 148 -3.40 5.04 13.92
N SER A 149 -3.63 6.33 13.71
CA SER A 149 -4.15 6.88 12.44
C SER A 149 -3.24 6.66 11.24
N LYS A 150 -1.92 6.43 11.46
CA LYS A 150 -0.94 6.16 10.41
C LYS A 150 -0.78 4.67 10.09
N VAL A 151 -1.18 3.77 11.03
CA VAL A 151 -0.88 2.33 10.94
C VAL A 151 -2.05 1.57 10.33
N PHE A 152 -1.97 1.36 9.02
CA PHE A 152 -2.89 0.54 8.24
C PHE A 152 -2.21 0.08 6.92
N PRO A 153 -2.65 -1.04 6.32
CA PRO A 153 -1.95 -1.66 5.20
C PRO A 153 -1.69 -0.73 4.01
N HIS A 154 -2.61 0.17 3.73
CA HIS A 154 -2.48 1.11 2.63
C HIS A 154 -1.32 2.10 2.82
N ASN A 155 -1.03 2.52 4.06
CA ASN A 155 0.11 3.39 4.34
C ASN A 155 1.46 2.69 4.19
N LEU A 156 1.54 1.39 4.49
CA LEU A 156 2.73 0.58 4.17
C LEU A 156 2.99 0.53 2.66
N ARG A 157 1.92 0.33 1.89
CA ARG A 157 2.00 0.34 0.42
C ARG A 157 2.35 1.73 -0.12
N LYS A 158 1.87 2.82 0.50
CA LYS A 158 2.30 4.19 0.16
C LYS A 158 3.78 4.40 0.46
N LEU A 159 4.27 3.88 1.59
CA LEU A 159 5.68 3.97 1.95
C LEU A 159 6.55 3.26 0.90
N PHE A 160 6.18 2.05 0.45
CA PHE A 160 6.82 1.39 -0.69
C PHE A 160 6.84 2.29 -1.92
N ALA A 161 5.68 2.82 -2.31
CA ALA A 161 5.56 3.65 -3.52
C ALA A 161 6.47 4.88 -3.48
N ARG A 162 6.51 5.59 -2.36
CA ARG A 162 7.37 6.78 -2.19
C ARG A 162 8.85 6.41 -2.19
N THR A 163 9.21 5.31 -1.51
CA THR A 163 10.60 4.83 -1.47
C THR A 163 11.07 4.41 -2.85
N PHE A 164 10.27 3.65 -3.59
CA PHE A 164 10.56 3.23 -4.95
C PHE A 164 10.69 4.43 -5.89
N TYR A 165 9.71 5.34 -5.88
CA TYR A 165 9.75 6.56 -6.69
C TYR A 165 10.92 7.49 -6.32
N GLY A 166 11.37 7.44 -5.06
CA GLY A 166 12.57 8.15 -4.62
C GLY A 166 13.83 7.71 -5.38
N ILE A 167 13.89 6.44 -5.79
CA ILE A 167 15.02 5.83 -6.51
C ILE A 167 14.84 5.97 -8.02
N GLU A 168 13.72 5.48 -8.56
CA GLU A 168 13.51 5.30 -9.99
C GLU A 168 12.95 6.53 -10.72
N LYS A 169 12.17 7.38 -10.03
CA LYS A 169 11.51 8.58 -10.59
C LYS A 169 10.50 8.33 -11.73
N GLU A 170 10.26 7.08 -12.11
CA GLU A 170 9.32 6.71 -13.18
C GLU A 170 7.95 6.34 -12.63
N ILE A 171 6.98 7.24 -12.78
CA ILE A 171 5.63 7.05 -12.25
C ILE A 171 4.85 5.96 -13.02
N ALA A 172 5.08 5.81 -14.31
CA ALA A 172 4.41 4.79 -15.13
C ALA A 172 4.83 3.39 -14.66
N LYS A 173 6.13 3.14 -14.53
CA LYS A 173 6.67 1.88 -14.00
C LYS A 173 6.16 1.57 -12.59
N LEU A 174 6.07 2.57 -11.72
CA LEU A 174 5.49 2.40 -10.40
C LEU A 174 4.00 2.04 -10.48
N ALA A 175 3.24 2.65 -11.40
CA ALA A 175 1.82 2.32 -11.61
C ALA A 175 1.64 0.85 -12.02
N ASP A 176 2.48 0.35 -12.92
CA ASP A 176 2.47 -1.05 -13.36
C ASP A 176 2.79 -2.01 -12.20
N ILE A 177 3.86 -1.74 -11.44
CA ILE A 177 4.25 -2.53 -10.25
C ILE A 177 3.10 -2.58 -9.24
N LEU A 178 2.44 -1.46 -8.98
CA LEU A 178 1.32 -1.40 -8.07
C LEU A 178 0.02 -1.97 -8.67
N GLY A 179 -0.05 -2.15 -9.98
CA GLY A 179 -1.28 -2.57 -10.68
C GLY A 179 -2.38 -1.52 -10.56
N HIS A 180 -2.03 -0.26 -10.79
CA HIS A 180 -2.98 0.82 -10.92
C HIS A 180 -3.42 0.97 -12.38
N SER A 181 -4.71 1.20 -12.61
CA SER A 181 -5.26 1.41 -13.95
C SER A 181 -5.08 2.86 -14.42
N SER A 182 -4.69 3.76 -13.53
CA SER A 182 -4.46 5.17 -13.82
C SER A 182 -3.23 5.67 -13.09
N ILE A 183 -2.42 6.44 -13.79
CA ILE A 183 -1.26 7.15 -13.23
C ILE A 183 -1.71 8.14 -12.14
N ASP A 184 -2.90 8.73 -12.27
CA ASP A 184 -3.47 9.63 -11.25
C ASP A 184 -3.61 8.94 -9.89
N THR A 185 -3.97 7.65 -9.87
CA THR A 185 -4.01 6.87 -8.63
C THR A 185 -2.61 6.73 -8.02
N THR A 186 -1.59 6.52 -8.86
CA THR A 186 -0.21 6.41 -8.40
C THR A 186 0.33 7.75 -7.90
N ARG A 187 -0.05 8.85 -8.54
CA ARG A 187 0.31 10.21 -8.12
C ARG A 187 -0.06 10.50 -6.67
N ILE A 188 -1.25 10.06 -6.23
CA ILE A 188 -1.69 10.24 -4.83
C ILE A 188 -0.75 9.53 -3.83
N TYR A 189 -0.11 8.44 -4.25
CA TYR A 189 0.80 7.67 -3.38
C TYR A 189 2.17 8.33 -3.21
N ILE A 190 2.60 9.13 -4.19
CA ILE A 190 3.92 9.78 -4.21
C ILE A 190 3.85 11.28 -3.92
N MET A 191 2.67 11.79 -3.57
CA MET A 191 2.52 13.20 -3.16
C MET A 191 3.44 13.49 -1.97
N THR A 192 4.11 14.62 -2.03
CA THR A 192 4.94 15.14 -0.95
C THR A 192 4.14 16.05 -0.03
N THR A 193 4.66 16.31 1.16
CA THR A 193 4.10 17.32 2.06
C THR A 193 4.39 18.72 1.55
N GLY A 194 3.58 19.70 1.95
CA GLY A 194 3.84 21.09 1.62
C GLY A 194 5.23 21.57 2.10
N THR A 195 5.67 21.10 3.26
CA THR A 195 6.99 21.37 3.82
C THR A 195 8.13 20.85 2.96
N GLU A 196 8.02 19.59 2.50
CA GLU A 196 9.04 19.02 1.59
C GLU A 196 9.08 19.75 0.25
N HIS A 197 7.92 20.16 -0.27
CA HIS A 197 7.84 20.90 -1.53
C HIS A 197 8.48 22.30 -1.38
N ARG A 198 8.20 23.02 -0.29
CA ARG A 198 8.81 24.32 0.00
C ARG A 198 10.33 24.22 0.04
N ARG A 199 10.89 23.23 0.77
CA ARG A 199 12.34 22.99 0.81
C ARG A 199 12.95 22.75 -0.58
N LYS A 200 12.22 22.09 -1.48
CA LYS A 200 12.69 21.90 -2.86
C LYS A 200 12.68 23.21 -3.65
N ILE A 201 11.66 24.04 -3.48
CA ILE A 201 11.59 25.37 -4.13
C ILE A 201 12.73 26.26 -3.64
N GLU A 202 12.99 26.31 -2.33
CA GLU A 202 14.10 27.08 -1.75
C GLU A 202 15.46 26.68 -2.32
N ARG A 203 15.66 25.37 -2.60
CA ARG A 203 16.90 24.86 -3.22
C ARG A 203 17.08 25.28 -4.68
N LEU A 204 16.08 25.81 -5.34
CA LEU A 204 16.21 26.28 -6.72
C LEU A 204 17.14 27.51 -6.81
N GLY A 205 17.27 28.31 -5.74
CA GLY A 205 18.15 29.48 -5.70
C GLY A 205 17.80 30.55 -6.73
N LEU A 206 16.53 30.61 -7.18
CA LEU A 206 16.08 31.57 -8.19
C LEU A 206 15.60 32.90 -7.63
N VAL A 207 15.50 33.02 -6.31
CA VAL A 207 15.20 34.27 -5.61
C VAL A 207 16.49 34.73 -4.95
N VAL A 208 16.97 35.92 -5.33
CA VAL A 208 18.21 36.53 -4.85
C VAL A 208 17.89 37.62 -3.84
#